data_0dffde1f04b22c02aaff9c597d4cb695
#
_entry.id   0dffde1f04b22c02aaff9c597d4cb695
#
_cell.length_a   1.000
_cell.length_b   1.000
_cell.length_c   1.000
_cell.angle_alpha   90.00
_cell.angle_beta   90.00
_cell.angle_gamma   90.00
#
_symmetry.space_group_name_H-M   'P 1'
#
loop_
_entity.id
_entity.type
_entity.pdbx_description
1 polymer ?
#
loop_
_entity_poly.entity_id
_entity_poly.type
_entity_poly.pdbx_seq_one_letter_code
_entity_poly.pdbx_strand_id
1 'polypeptide(L)'
;MKKKKILLLSDDIRLHSGVGNMAKSIVMGTVHKYDWVQLGGAIKHPEAGKVVDISEDVQKQTGVEDAKVLVYPVSGYGNQDVLRAVLEREEPDMIVHFTDPRFWEYLYAMEHELRQSIPIGYINIWDDLPYPHWNENAYESCDVLMAISKQTYNINNQVCQRKPRVEGKDLFYTPHGIDESKYYPINPDDTE
;
A
#
# COMPACT_ATOMS: atom_id res chain seq x y z
N MET A 1 14.97 -13.49 13.69
CA MET A 1 13.90 -14.12 12.86
C MET A 1 13.98 -13.52 11.46
N LYS A 2 13.71 -14.30 10.40
CA LYS A 2 13.62 -13.77 9.04
C LYS A 2 12.45 -12.77 8.98
N LYS A 3 12.68 -11.59 8.40
CA LYS A 3 11.62 -10.60 8.19
C LYS A 3 10.53 -11.19 7.28
N LYS A 4 9.29 -10.81 7.53
CA LYS A 4 8.19 -11.10 6.60
C LYS A 4 8.30 -10.19 5.39
N LYS A 5 7.96 -10.71 4.22
CA LYS A 5 8.00 -9.98 2.96
C LYS A 5 6.61 -9.49 2.57
N ILE A 6 6.50 -8.20 2.29
CA ILE A 6 5.23 -7.58 1.87
C ILE A 6 5.35 -7.10 0.43
N LEU A 7 4.37 -7.47 -0.39
CA LEU A 7 4.19 -6.92 -1.73
C LEU A 7 3.23 -5.73 -1.67
N LEU A 8 3.75 -4.54 -1.96
CA LEU A 8 2.96 -3.31 -2.03
C LEU A 8 2.55 -3.03 -3.47
N LEU A 9 1.26 -2.85 -3.71
CA LEU A 9 0.69 -2.39 -4.97
C LEU A 9 0.24 -0.94 -4.80
N SER A 10 0.94 0.00 -5.42
CA SER A 10 0.67 1.44 -5.30
C SER A 10 1.32 2.23 -6.43
N ASP A 11 1.21 3.57 -6.38
CA ASP A 11 2.11 4.43 -7.14
C ASP A 11 3.56 4.11 -6.75
N ASP A 12 4.46 4.18 -7.72
CA ASP A 12 5.89 3.94 -7.47
C ASP A 12 6.39 4.88 -6.36
N ILE A 13 7.04 4.32 -5.32
CA ILE A 13 7.54 5.08 -4.15
C ILE A 13 8.61 6.11 -4.50
N ARG A 14 9.12 6.10 -5.71
CA ARG A 14 10.08 7.09 -6.23
C ARG A 14 9.37 8.29 -6.87
N LEU A 15 8.04 8.23 -7.04
CA LEU A 15 7.25 9.33 -7.59
C LEU A 15 6.94 10.39 -6.54
N HIS A 16 6.90 11.63 -6.98
CA HIS A 16 6.44 12.77 -6.19
C HIS A 16 4.91 12.95 -6.28
N SER A 17 4.15 11.89 -6.01
CA SER A 17 2.69 11.93 -5.85
C SER A 17 2.31 11.81 -4.38
N GLY A 18 1.09 12.16 -4.02
CA GLY A 18 0.59 11.99 -2.65
C GLY A 18 0.66 10.54 -2.20
N VAL A 19 0.19 9.62 -3.06
CA VAL A 19 0.23 8.17 -2.80
C VAL A 19 1.66 7.66 -2.77
N GLY A 20 2.51 8.04 -3.73
CA GLY A 20 3.92 7.63 -3.78
C GLY A 20 4.69 8.06 -2.54
N ASN A 21 4.53 9.32 -2.09
CA ASN A 21 5.17 9.83 -0.88
C ASN A 21 4.69 9.10 0.39
N MET A 22 3.40 8.82 0.51
CA MET A 22 2.87 8.10 1.65
C MET A 22 3.30 6.62 1.63
N ALA A 23 3.24 5.97 0.47
CA ALA A 23 3.76 4.62 0.27
C ALA A 23 5.25 4.53 0.66
N LYS A 24 6.05 5.51 0.24
CA LYS A 24 7.45 5.63 0.65
C LYS A 24 7.59 5.75 2.16
N SER A 25 6.79 6.58 2.81
CA SER A 25 6.84 6.77 4.27
C SER A 25 6.50 5.49 5.02
N ILE A 26 5.52 4.72 4.55
CA ILE A 26 5.15 3.42 5.12
C ILE A 26 6.32 2.44 5.00
N VAL A 27 6.91 2.32 3.81
CA VAL A 27 8.05 1.45 3.55
C VAL A 27 9.22 1.85 4.45
N MET A 28 9.67 3.11 4.39
CA MET A 28 10.81 3.62 5.15
C MET A 28 10.63 3.45 6.66
N GLY A 29 9.41 3.70 7.17
CA GLY A 29 9.10 3.56 8.60
C GLY A 29 9.05 2.12 9.10
N THR A 30 9.00 1.13 8.21
CA THR A 30 8.76 -0.27 8.57
C THR A 30 9.79 -1.26 8.05
N VAL A 31 10.83 -0.82 7.32
CA VAL A 31 11.92 -1.69 6.81
C VAL A 31 12.70 -2.40 7.92
N HIS A 32 12.61 -1.94 9.17
CA HIS A 32 13.17 -2.63 10.32
C HIS A 32 12.39 -3.91 10.72
N LYS A 33 11.13 -4.05 10.23
CA LYS A 33 10.24 -5.18 10.50
C LYS A 33 10.02 -6.08 9.30
N TYR A 34 9.97 -5.48 8.09
CA TYR A 34 9.54 -6.15 6.87
C TYR A 34 10.54 -5.95 5.75
N ASP A 35 10.67 -6.97 4.89
CA ASP A 35 11.24 -6.84 3.56
C ASP A 35 10.14 -6.37 2.61
N TRP A 36 10.41 -5.38 1.77
CA TRP A 36 9.42 -4.81 0.88
C TRP A 36 9.72 -5.12 -0.59
N VAL A 37 8.68 -5.51 -1.29
CA VAL A 37 8.64 -5.58 -2.75
C VAL A 37 7.50 -4.69 -3.20
N GLN A 38 7.72 -3.86 -4.20
CA GLN A 38 6.67 -3.00 -4.74
C GLN A 38 6.41 -3.31 -6.21
N LEU A 39 5.15 -3.42 -6.59
CA LEU A 39 4.69 -3.25 -7.96
C LEU A 39 4.31 -1.77 -8.11
N GLY A 40 5.24 -0.98 -8.66
CA GLY A 40 5.15 0.47 -8.72
C GLY A 40 4.52 0.97 -10.01
N GLY A 41 3.32 1.56 -9.89
CA GLY A 41 2.52 2.04 -11.01
C GLY A 41 2.44 3.56 -11.13
N ALA A 42 1.37 4.03 -11.74
CA ALA A 42 0.90 5.39 -12.00
C ALA A 42 1.42 6.06 -13.27
N ILE A 43 2.58 5.72 -13.78
CA ILE A 43 3.15 6.34 -14.99
C ILE A 43 3.68 5.31 -15.97
N LYS A 44 3.99 5.79 -17.19
CA LYS A 44 4.80 5.00 -18.12
C LYS A 44 6.26 5.11 -17.69
N HIS A 45 6.77 4.08 -17.04
CA HIS A 45 8.10 4.09 -16.47
C HIS A 45 9.14 3.60 -17.49
N PRO A 46 10.31 4.28 -17.66
CA PRO A 46 11.37 3.86 -18.58
C PRO A 46 12.03 2.55 -18.17
N GLU A 47 11.92 2.15 -16.90
CA GLU A 47 12.45 0.90 -16.37
C GLU A 47 11.38 -0.20 -16.25
N ALA A 48 10.20 -0.03 -16.88
CA ALA A 48 9.17 -1.05 -16.86
C ALA A 48 9.71 -2.41 -17.35
N GLY A 49 9.42 -3.47 -16.59
CA GLY A 49 9.92 -4.82 -16.83
C GLY A 49 11.31 -5.12 -16.25
N LYS A 50 11.95 -4.17 -15.57
CA LYS A 50 13.18 -4.38 -14.81
C LYS A 50 12.86 -4.49 -13.32
N VAL A 51 13.82 -5.04 -12.56
CA VAL A 51 13.79 -4.98 -11.10
C VAL A 51 14.80 -3.92 -10.66
N VAL A 52 14.34 -2.97 -9.86
CA VAL A 52 15.18 -1.92 -9.31
C VAL A 52 15.37 -2.20 -7.82
N ASP A 53 16.59 -2.55 -7.43
CA ASP A 53 16.95 -2.70 -6.02
C ASP A 53 17.38 -1.35 -5.46
N ILE A 54 16.61 -0.85 -4.50
CA ILE A 54 16.89 0.42 -3.81
C ILE A 54 17.29 0.21 -2.35
N SER A 55 17.63 -1.03 -1.98
CA SER A 55 17.95 -1.40 -0.60
C SER A 55 19.09 -0.56 -0.03
N GLU A 56 20.16 -0.34 -0.79
CA GLU A 56 21.32 0.45 -0.33
C GLU A 56 20.95 1.91 0.01
N ASP A 57 20.11 2.54 -0.82
CA ASP A 57 19.65 3.91 -0.57
C ASP A 57 18.74 3.97 0.66
N VAL A 58 17.88 2.96 0.83
CA VAL A 58 17.01 2.84 2.00
C VAL A 58 17.81 2.62 3.28
N GLN A 59 18.84 1.75 3.24
CA GLN A 59 19.75 1.51 4.36
C GLN A 59 20.45 2.81 4.79
N LYS A 60 20.97 3.58 3.84
CA LYS A 60 21.60 4.88 4.10
C LYS A 60 20.63 5.89 4.73
N GLN A 61 19.39 5.94 4.26
CA GLN A 61 18.40 6.90 4.73
C GLN A 61 17.82 6.52 6.11
N THR A 62 17.66 5.23 6.39
CA THR A 62 17.00 4.74 7.61
C THR A 62 17.96 4.29 8.71
N GLY A 63 19.22 4.01 8.37
CA GLY A 63 20.18 3.38 9.28
C GLY A 63 19.91 1.88 9.53
N VAL A 64 18.97 1.27 8.82
CA VAL A 64 18.63 -0.16 8.96
C VAL A 64 19.49 -0.97 7.98
N GLU A 65 20.58 -1.55 8.46
CA GLU A 65 21.59 -2.22 7.63
C GLU A 65 21.05 -3.43 6.83
N ASP A 66 20.03 -4.11 7.33
CA ASP A 66 19.40 -5.28 6.71
C ASP A 66 18.10 -4.93 5.95
N ALA A 67 17.85 -3.64 5.68
CA ALA A 67 16.68 -3.22 4.90
C ALA A 67 16.74 -3.77 3.47
N LYS A 68 15.63 -4.33 3.01
CA LYS A 68 15.45 -4.82 1.63
C LYS A 68 14.22 -4.20 1.01
N VAL A 69 14.42 -3.52 -0.12
CA VAL A 69 13.35 -2.90 -0.90
C VAL A 69 13.62 -3.07 -2.38
N LEU A 70 12.74 -3.83 -3.05
CA LEU A 70 12.75 -4.05 -4.48
C LEU A 70 11.56 -3.36 -5.12
N VAL A 71 11.76 -2.68 -6.22
CA VAL A 71 10.70 -2.05 -7.01
C VAL A 71 10.63 -2.71 -8.39
N TYR A 72 9.43 -3.11 -8.77
CA TYR A 72 9.04 -3.56 -10.10
C TYR A 72 8.23 -2.46 -10.78
N PRO A 73 8.86 -1.56 -11.53
CA PRO A 73 8.15 -0.51 -12.21
C PRO A 73 7.27 -1.08 -13.30
N VAL A 74 6.02 -0.64 -13.36
CA VAL A 74 5.08 -1.05 -14.42
C VAL A 74 4.47 0.16 -15.11
N SER A 75 4.16 0.01 -16.40
CA SER A 75 3.42 1.03 -17.11
C SER A 75 1.95 1.00 -16.70
N GLY A 76 1.39 2.16 -16.36
CA GLY A 76 0.09 2.25 -15.73
C GLY A 76 0.11 1.56 -14.36
N TYR A 77 -0.67 0.51 -14.19
CA TYR A 77 -0.75 -0.26 -12.94
C TYR A 77 -0.49 -1.77 -13.14
N GLY A 78 0.04 -2.16 -14.31
CA GLY A 78 0.34 -3.55 -14.63
C GLY A 78 -0.89 -4.37 -15.03
N ASN A 79 -0.79 -5.69 -14.86
CA ASN A 79 -1.86 -6.65 -15.16
C ASN A 79 -1.67 -7.96 -14.37
N GLN A 80 -2.59 -8.92 -14.56
CA GLN A 80 -2.58 -10.22 -13.88
C GLN A 80 -1.29 -11.01 -14.10
N ASP A 81 -0.77 -11.03 -15.33
CA ASP A 81 0.42 -11.84 -15.66
C ASP A 81 1.67 -11.29 -14.97
N VAL A 82 1.80 -9.96 -14.93
CA VAL A 82 2.88 -9.29 -14.20
C VAL A 82 2.76 -9.56 -12.70
N LEU A 83 1.56 -9.50 -12.13
CA LEU A 83 1.36 -9.81 -10.72
C LEU A 83 1.74 -11.25 -10.41
N ARG A 84 1.29 -12.24 -11.20
CA ARG A 84 1.65 -13.65 -11.02
C ARG A 84 3.16 -13.86 -11.08
N ALA A 85 3.83 -13.26 -12.07
CA ALA A 85 5.29 -13.38 -12.21
C ALA A 85 6.04 -12.81 -10.99
N VAL A 86 5.56 -11.69 -10.41
CA VAL A 86 6.16 -11.12 -9.21
C VAL A 86 5.87 -11.99 -7.98
N LEU A 87 4.64 -12.52 -7.84
CA LEU A 87 4.27 -13.41 -6.75
C LEU A 87 5.10 -14.71 -6.76
N GLU A 88 5.25 -15.34 -7.93
CA GLU A 88 6.05 -16.54 -8.10
C GLU A 88 7.53 -16.32 -7.77
N ARG A 89 8.06 -15.18 -8.17
CA ARG A 89 9.47 -14.84 -7.95
C ARG A 89 9.78 -14.45 -6.52
N GLU A 90 8.91 -13.65 -5.92
CA GLU A 90 9.19 -12.99 -4.64
C GLU A 90 8.59 -13.72 -3.44
N GLU A 91 7.58 -14.55 -3.65
CA GLU A 91 6.90 -15.32 -2.59
C GLU A 91 6.58 -14.46 -1.35
N PRO A 92 5.79 -13.36 -1.49
CA PRO A 92 5.49 -12.48 -0.36
C PRO A 92 4.55 -13.17 0.64
N ASP A 93 4.67 -12.79 1.90
CA ASP A 93 3.79 -13.26 2.99
C ASP A 93 2.44 -12.52 3.01
N MET A 94 2.34 -11.34 2.37
CA MET A 94 1.12 -10.52 2.32
C MET A 94 1.16 -9.58 1.11
N ILE A 95 0.00 -9.33 0.52
CA ILE A 95 -0.20 -8.25 -0.44
C ILE A 95 -0.84 -7.07 0.28
N VAL A 96 -0.30 -5.87 0.09
CA VAL A 96 -0.90 -4.62 0.55
C VAL A 96 -1.16 -3.73 -0.65
N HIS A 97 -2.41 -3.34 -0.84
CA HIS A 97 -2.81 -2.35 -1.84
C HIS A 97 -2.96 -0.97 -1.19
N PHE A 98 -2.45 0.05 -1.88
CA PHE A 98 -2.56 1.44 -1.46
C PHE A 98 -2.69 2.35 -2.69
N THR A 99 -3.88 2.54 -3.16
CA THR A 99 -4.28 3.49 -4.21
C THR A 99 -5.80 3.34 -4.47
N ASP A 100 -6.33 3.94 -5.52
CA ASP A 100 -7.72 3.74 -5.95
C ASP A 100 -7.92 2.30 -6.46
N PRO A 101 -8.90 1.56 -5.96
CA PRO A 101 -9.09 0.15 -6.31
C PRO A 101 -9.43 -0.06 -7.79
N ARG A 102 -9.97 0.94 -8.47
CA ARG A 102 -10.30 0.86 -9.90
C ARG A 102 -9.08 0.63 -10.80
N PHE A 103 -7.92 1.08 -10.37
CA PHE A 103 -6.67 0.88 -11.11
C PHE A 103 -6.10 -0.54 -10.96
N TRP A 104 -6.60 -1.29 -9.96
CA TRP A 104 -6.10 -2.62 -9.60
C TRP A 104 -7.22 -3.68 -9.65
N GLU A 105 -8.23 -3.49 -10.49
CA GLU A 105 -9.37 -4.41 -10.59
C GLU A 105 -8.94 -5.87 -10.78
N TYR A 106 -7.85 -6.10 -11.51
CA TYR A 106 -7.31 -7.43 -11.74
C TYR A 106 -6.83 -8.11 -10.44
N LEU A 107 -6.36 -7.37 -9.42
CA LEU A 107 -6.02 -7.92 -8.12
C LEU A 107 -7.26 -8.57 -7.48
N TYR A 108 -8.37 -7.83 -7.50
CA TYR A 108 -9.62 -8.27 -6.89
C TYR A 108 -10.30 -9.37 -7.69
N ALA A 109 -10.14 -9.37 -9.01
CA ALA A 109 -10.60 -10.46 -9.86
C ALA A 109 -9.87 -11.79 -9.59
N MET A 110 -8.64 -11.72 -9.04
CA MET A 110 -7.82 -12.88 -8.67
C MET A 110 -7.97 -13.28 -7.19
N GLU A 111 -8.82 -12.65 -6.40
CA GLU A 111 -8.87 -12.81 -4.95
C GLU A 111 -9.05 -14.27 -4.51
N HIS A 112 -9.90 -15.03 -5.21
CA HIS A 112 -10.14 -16.46 -4.92
C HIS A 112 -8.90 -17.33 -5.10
N GLU A 113 -8.02 -16.98 -6.05
CA GLU A 113 -6.74 -17.63 -6.26
C GLU A 113 -5.75 -17.23 -5.16
N LEU A 114 -5.61 -15.94 -4.93
CA LEU A 114 -4.59 -15.36 -4.06
C LEU A 114 -4.82 -15.68 -2.58
N ARG A 115 -6.03 -15.48 -2.10
CA ARG A 115 -6.39 -15.63 -0.68
C ARG A 115 -6.36 -17.07 -0.15
N GLN A 116 -6.11 -18.04 -1.02
CA GLN A 116 -5.84 -19.42 -0.57
C GLN A 116 -4.50 -19.52 0.18
N SER A 117 -3.56 -18.62 -0.10
CA SER A 117 -2.21 -18.68 0.45
C SER A 117 -1.65 -17.34 0.91
N ILE A 118 -2.13 -16.22 0.37
CA ILE A 118 -1.58 -14.88 0.63
C ILE A 118 -2.74 -13.95 1.03
N PRO A 119 -2.73 -13.38 2.24
CA PRO A 119 -3.73 -12.40 2.66
C PRO A 119 -3.56 -11.08 1.89
N ILE A 120 -4.70 -10.41 1.65
CA ILE A 120 -4.78 -9.10 0.99
C ILE A 120 -5.22 -8.06 2.00
N GLY A 121 -4.39 -7.01 2.18
CA GLY A 121 -4.73 -5.81 2.92
C GLY A 121 -4.92 -4.62 1.98
N TYR A 122 -5.84 -3.73 2.33
CA TYR A 122 -6.05 -2.49 1.60
C TYR A 122 -5.99 -1.29 2.54
N ILE A 123 -5.08 -0.37 2.25
CA ILE A 123 -5.02 0.95 2.88
C ILE A 123 -5.93 1.87 2.06
N ASN A 124 -7.14 2.06 2.55
CA ASN A 124 -8.18 2.83 1.86
C ASN A 124 -8.01 4.32 2.13
N ILE A 125 -8.02 5.10 1.04
CA ILE A 125 -7.87 6.56 1.03
C ILE A 125 -9.15 7.28 0.58
N TRP A 126 -10.25 6.56 0.37
CA TRP A 126 -11.48 7.15 -0.14
C TRP A 126 -12.09 8.13 0.87
N ASP A 127 -12.37 9.34 0.41
CA ASP A 127 -12.79 10.47 1.25
C ASP A 127 -14.03 11.21 0.74
N ASP A 128 -14.72 10.65 -0.28
CA ASP A 128 -15.86 11.32 -0.92
C ASP A 128 -17.18 10.58 -0.70
N LEU A 129 -18.28 11.31 -0.88
CA LEU A 129 -19.64 10.83 -0.84
C LEU A 129 -20.33 11.10 -2.19
N PRO A 130 -21.33 10.29 -2.58
CA PRO A 130 -21.99 9.21 -1.82
C PRO A 130 -21.09 8.01 -1.58
N TYR A 131 -21.49 7.14 -0.63
CA TYR A 131 -20.74 5.91 -0.34
C TYR A 131 -20.44 5.11 -1.62
N PRO A 132 -19.17 4.72 -1.86
CA PRO A 132 -18.74 4.09 -3.11
C PRO A 132 -19.12 2.60 -3.15
N HIS A 133 -20.40 2.27 -3.24
CA HIS A 133 -20.89 0.89 -3.32
C HIS A 133 -20.33 0.13 -4.53
N TRP A 134 -19.86 0.83 -5.56
CA TRP A 134 -19.15 0.20 -6.68
C TRP A 134 -17.77 -0.37 -6.30
N ASN A 135 -17.23 0.01 -5.14
CA ASN A 135 -15.99 -0.55 -4.60
C ASN A 135 -16.21 -1.73 -3.65
N GLU A 136 -17.47 -2.14 -3.40
CA GLU A 136 -17.83 -3.20 -2.44
C GLU A 136 -17.03 -4.48 -2.70
N ASN A 137 -16.98 -4.94 -3.96
CA ASN A 137 -16.24 -6.14 -4.33
C ASN A 137 -14.75 -6.04 -3.96
N ALA A 138 -14.13 -4.89 -4.19
CA ALA A 138 -12.73 -4.66 -3.83
C ALA A 138 -12.52 -4.72 -2.30
N TYR A 139 -13.42 -4.09 -1.53
CA TYR A 139 -13.30 -4.09 -0.07
C TYR A 139 -13.55 -5.48 0.52
N GLU A 140 -14.51 -6.23 -0.02
CA GLU A 140 -14.81 -7.60 0.42
C GLU A 140 -13.74 -8.62 0.03
N SER A 141 -12.99 -8.35 -1.02
CA SER A 141 -11.86 -9.18 -1.46
C SER A 141 -10.63 -9.07 -0.55
N CYS A 142 -10.63 -8.13 0.40
CA CYS A 142 -9.52 -7.94 1.33
C CYS A 142 -9.74 -8.68 2.65
N ASP A 143 -8.67 -9.16 3.27
CA ASP A 143 -8.67 -9.73 4.63
C ASP A 143 -8.60 -8.62 5.68
N VAL A 144 -7.96 -7.49 5.32
CA VAL A 144 -7.76 -6.33 6.20
C VAL A 144 -8.05 -5.04 5.44
N LEU A 145 -8.88 -4.17 6.02
CA LEU A 145 -9.11 -2.81 5.56
C LEU A 145 -8.54 -1.83 6.58
N MET A 146 -7.64 -0.97 6.13
CA MET A 146 -7.02 0.08 6.92
C MET A 146 -7.52 1.44 6.43
N ALA A 147 -8.18 2.20 7.29
CA ALA A 147 -8.77 3.48 6.95
C ALA A 147 -7.90 4.63 7.44
N ILE A 148 -7.49 5.52 6.53
CA ILE A 148 -6.61 6.65 6.85
C ILE A 148 -7.29 7.77 7.65
N SER A 149 -8.63 7.80 7.67
CA SER A 149 -9.43 8.79 8.38
C SER A 149 -10.66 8.16 9.02
N LYS A 150 -11.28 8.86 9.96
CA LYS A 150 -12.57 8.45 10.53
C LYS A 150 -13.68 8.42 9.47
N GLN A 151 -13.62 9.33 8.50
CA GLN A 151 -14.55 9.33 7.37
C GLN A 151 -14.38 8.07 6.53
N THR A 152 -13.16 7.73 6.15
CA THR A 152 -12.84 6.49 5.41
C THR A 152 -13.24 5.25 6.19
N TYR A 153 -13.03 5.25 7.52
CA TYR A 153 -13.48 4.17 8.39
C TYR A 153 -15.01 3.97 8.33
N ASN A 154 -15.77 5.07 8.40
CA ASN A 154 -17.22 5.02 8.27
C ASN A 154 -17.65 4.57 6.87
N ILE A 155 -16.97 5.02 5.82
CA ILE A 155 -17.22 4.58 4.45
C ILE A 155 -17.02 3.06 4.32
N ASN A 156 -15.91 2.53 4.83
CA ASN A 156 -15.66 1.09 4.82
C ASN A 156 -16.80 0.31 5.52
N ASN A 157 -17.23 0.78 6.68
CA ASN A 157 -18.35 0.17 7.41
C ASN A 157 -19.66 0.18 6.62
N GLN A 158 -19.96 1.30 5.96
CA GLN A 158 -21.22 1.46 5.21
C GLN A 158 -21.22 0.64 3.91
N VAL A 159 -20.08 0.60 3.21
CA VAL A 159 -19.97 -0.10 1.93
C VAL A 159 -19.91 -1.61 2.12
N CYS A 160 -19.10 -2.09 3.06
CA CYS A 160 -18.91 -3.53 3.20
C CYS A 160 -20.12 -4.25 3.79
N GLN A 161 -21.02 -3.59 4.53
CA GLN A 161 -22.13 -4.22 5.29
C GLN A 161 -21.69 -5.54 5.99
N ARG A 162 -20.40 -5.73 6.13
CA ARG A 162 -19.81 -6.95 6.67
C ARG A 162 -20.34 -7.15 8.07
N LYS A 163 -20.99 -8.27 8.28
CA LYS A 163 -20.94 -8.88 9.59
C LYS A 163 -19.47 -9.11 9.89
N PRO A 164 -18.93 -8.54 10.98
CA PRO A 164 -17.52 -8.72 11.29
C PRO A 164 -17.18 -10.20 11.28
N ARG A 165 -16.23 -10.63 10.45
CA ARG A 165 -15.80 -12.03 10.37
C ARG A 165 -15.29 -12.51 11.72
N VAL A 166 -14.68 -11.57 12.49
CA VAL A 166 -14.28 -11.75 13.89
C VAL A 166 -14.29 -10.35 14.52
N GLU A 167 -15.34 -9.96 15.21
CA GLU A 167 -15.48 -8.77 16.06
C GLU A 167 -14.43 -7.64 15.81
N GLY A 168 -14.55 -6.91 14.68
CA GLY A 168 -13.77 -5.71 14.41
C GLY A 168 -12.29 -5.91 14.09
N LYS A 169 -11.81 -7.12 13.86
CA LYS A 169 -10.39 -7.38 13.53
C LYS A 169 -10.02 -7.09 12.07
N ASP A 170 -10.99 -7.01 11.18
CA ASP A 170 -10.77 -6.84 9.75
C ASP A 170 -10.71 -5.37 9.32
N LEU A 171 -11.14 -4.45 10.17
CA LEU A 171 -11.23 -3.03 9.87
C LEU A 171 -10.49 -2.20 10.90
N PHE A 172 -9.48 -1.47 10.46
CA PHE A 172 -8.62 -0.66 11.33
C PHE A 172 -8.65 0.81 10.95
N TYR A 173 -8.67 1.66 11.97
CA TYR A 173 -8.38 3.07 11.81
C TYR A 173 -6.87 3.29 11.92
N THR A 174 -6.24 3.66 10.81
CA THR A 174 -4.78 3.84 10.69
C THR A 174 -4.51 5.21 10.07
N PRO A 175 -4.63 6.30 10.86
CA PRO A 175 -4.43 7.65 10.34
C PRO A 175 -3.01 7.85 9.84
N HIS A 176 -2.86 8.73 8.85
CA HIS A 176 -1.55 9.17 8.43
C HIS A 176 -0.84 9.91 9.57
N GLY A 177 0.45 9.63 9.73
CA GLY A 177 1.33 10.42 10.57
C GLY A 177 1.77 11.72 9.89
N ILE A 178 2.31 12.61 10.68
CA ILE A 178 2.94 13.84 10.21
C ILE A 178 4.44 13.74 10.50
N ASP A 179 5.25 14.10 9.52
CA ASP A 179 6.70 14.21 9.70
C ASP A 179 7.00 15.54 10.42
N GLU A 180 7.16 15.47 11.74
CA GLU A 180 7.39 16.64 12.59
C GLU A 180 8.71 17.36 12.28
N SER A 181 9.64 16.71 11.58
CA SER A 181 10.88 17.36 11.14
C SER A 181 10.63 18.35 9.99
N LYS A 182 9.52 18.19 9.26
CA LYS A 182 9.13 19.04 8.12
C LYS A 182 7.93 19.92 8.41
N TYR A 183 7.02 19.45 9.28
CA TYR A 183 5.78 20.13 9.60
C TYR A 183 5.71 20.38 11.10
N TYR A 184 5.98 21.61 11.49
CA TYR A 184 5.95 22.06 12.89
C TYR A 184 5.12 23.35 13.01
N PRO A 185 4.53 23.63 14.16
CA PRO A 185 3.82 24.87 14.39
C PRO A 185 4.76 26.06 14.17
N ILE A 186 4.34 27.00 13.32
CA ILE A 186 5.06 28.26 13.15
C ILE A 186 4.81 29.08 14.40
N ASN A 187 5.87 29.49 15.09
CA ASN A 187 5.75 30.46 16.17
C ASN A 187 5.35 31.82 15.56
N PRO A 188 4.26 32.47 16.06
CA PRO A 188 3.86 33.79 15.55
C PRO A 188 4.98 34.85 15.55
N ASP A 189 5.98 34.68 16.41
CA ASP A 189 7.13 35.57 16.52
C ASP A 189 8.25 35.28 15.48
N ASP A 190 8.15 34.17 14.73
CA ASP A 190 9.13 33.77 13.69
C ASP A 190 8.73 34.27 12.29
N THR A 191 7.66 35.06 12.17
CA THR A 191 7.23 35.67 10.90
C THR A 191 7.82 37.05 10.74
N GLU A 192 9.06 37.12 10.26
CA GLU A 192 9.59 38.32 9.60
C GLU A 192 9.75 38.09 8.09
#